data_9f40831ff90d3d345eaf96f44d1ff384
#
_entry.id   9f40831ff90d3d345eaf96f44d1ff384
#
_cell.length_a   1.000
_cell.length_b   1.000
_cell.length_c   1.000
_cell.angle_alpha   90.00
_cell.angle_beta   90.00
_cell.angle_gamma   90.00
#
_symmetry.space_group_name_H-M   'P 1'
#
loop_
_entity.id
_entity.type
_entity.pdbx_description
1 polymer ?
#
loop_
_entity_poly.entity_id
_entity_poly.type
_entity_poly.pdbx_seq_one_letter_code
_entity_poly.pdbx_strand_id
1 'polypeptide(L)'
;MNGFTGRKVLLVNTVCGTGSVGRLVVGLYHTLMSAGYECLVAYGRGEAPSDVRAYRIGTDTDVYIHGALSRLFDRHGFYSRRATMDFIYMVREYDPDIIHLHNIHGYYLNLDVLFEYLKDCGKKIIWTLHDCWTFTGHCSHFEYIGCSKWMSGCYKCEQLREYPRSFGTDSSAVNYEDKKQLFTGINNLTLVTPSRWLKEKVEQSFLQEYPVVVVPTGIDLTQFYPYDENVSDGNLVFNIKNELELRNKIILLGVANPWRDRKGLAQFDMLSKTLSDKYAIILVGLNDKQMNSLNDRIIGLKKTNSTEELAALYSMADIYINLTLEDTFPTTNLEALACGTPVITYKAGGSPESIDETCGEVVERNSIQGIVAAIEKILNSGGQAYTREMCLRRAQLYSKEYRFLEYIQNVYETI
;
A
#
# COMPACT_ATOMS: atom_id res chain seq x y z
N MET A 1 4.36 -29.62 -11.19
CA MET A 1 4.39 -28.27 -11.84
C MET A 1 4.10 -28.34 -13.36
N ASN A 2 3.23 -29.18 -13.88
CA ASN A 2 3.14 -29.44 -15.33
C ASN A 2 1.79 -29.11 -15.98
N GLY A 3 0.98 -28.20 -15.42
CA GLY A 3 -0.36 -27.91 -15.99
C GLY A 3 -0.61 -26.46 -16.43
N PHE A 4 0.30 -25.52 -16.19
CA PHE A 4 0.05 -24.08 -16.36
C PHE A 4 0.99 -23.38 -17.33
N THR A 5 1.96 -24.09 -17.92
CA THR A 5 2.88 -23.51 -18.92
C THR A 5 2.13 -23.02 -20.16
N GLY A 6 2.36 -21.76 -20.52
CA GLY A 6 1.77 -21.13 -21.70
C GLY A 6 0.44 -20.39 -21.47
N ARG A 7 -0.14 -20.41 -20.26
CA ARG A 7 -1.33 -19.58 -19.96
C ARG A 7 -0.99 -18.10 -20.03
N LYS A 8 -1.88 -17.32 -20.62
CA LYS A 8 -1.73 -15.88 -20.78
C LYS A 8 -2.35 -15.13 -19.62
N VAL A 9 -1.58 -14.25 -18.99
CA VAL A 9 -2.02 -13.38 -17.89
C VAL A 9 -1.93 -11.92 -18.29
N LEU A 10 -3.01 -11.18 -18.12
CA LEU A 10 -3.06 -9.74 -18.26
C LEU A 10 -3.12 -9.09 -16.87
N LEU A 11 -2.07 -8.39 -16.47
CA LEU A 11 -2.03 -7.59 -15.25
C LEU A 11 -2.45 -6.15 -15.57
N VAL A 12 -3.41 -5.57 -14.83
CA VAL A 12 -3.92 -4.22 -15.07
C VAL A 12 -3.71 -3.34 -13.84
N ASN A 13 -2.98 -2.23 -13.99
CA ASN A 13 -2.72 -1.30 -12.90
C ASN A 13 -2.59 0.15 -13.38
N THR A 14 -2.72 1.10 -12.48
CA THR A 14 -2.53 2.54 -12.77
C THR A 14 -1.11 2.84 -13.29
N VAL A 15 -0.08 2.26 -12.69
CA VAL A 15 1.35 2.50 -13.00
C VAL A 15 2.10 1.17 -13.12
N CYS A 16 3.21 1.16 -13.86
CA CYS A 16 4.10 0.00 -14.01
C CYS A 16 5.47 0.34 -13.43
N GLY A 17 5.95 -0.40 -12.41
CA GLY A 17 7.27 -0.25 -11.81
C GLY A 17 7.44 0.91 -10.83
N THR A 18 6.52 1.85 -10.76
CA THR A 18 6.61 3.00 -9.85
C THR A 18 5.58 2.92 -8.71
N GLY A 19 5.92 3.50 -7.55
CA GLY A 19 5.09 3.39 -6.35
C GLY A 19 5.01 1.95 -5.80
N SER A 20 4.37 1.76 -4.66
CA SER A 20 4.27 0.45 -3.99
C SER A 20 3.57 -0.60 -4.88
N VAL A 21 2.35 -0.29 -5.35
CA VAL A 21 1.57 -1.22 -6.17
C VAL A 21 2.20 -1.47 -7.54
N GLY A 22 2.80 -0.45 -8.18
CA GLY A 22 3.48 -0.63 -9.47
C GLY A 22 4.69 -1.56 -9.37
N ARG A 23 5.49 -1.47 -8.30
CA ARG A 23 6.59 -2.41 -8.04
C ARG A 23 6.09 -3.82 -7.73
N LEU A 24 4.99 -3.95 -6.99
CA LEU A 24 4.34 -5.25 -6.73
C LEU A 24 3.92 -5.92 -8.04
N VAL A 25 3.26 -5.19 -8.94
CA VAL A 25 2.80 -5.72 -10.25
C VAL A 25 3.98 -6.19 -11.10
N VAL A 26 5.09 -5.45 -11.14
CA VAL A 26 6.30 -5.87 -11.86
C VAL A 26 6.94 -7.10 -11.22
N GLY A 27 7.02 -7.15 -9.88
CA GLY A 27 7.51 -8.34 -9.18
C GLY A 27 6.65 -9.58 -9.45
N LEU A 28 5.34 -9.44 -9.43
CA LEU A 28 4.41 -10.53 -9.76
C LEU A 28 4.55 -10.95 -11.24
N TYR A 29 4.71 -9.99 -12.17
CA TYR A 29 4.98 -10.26 -13.59
C TYR A 29 6.21 -11.17 -13.75
N HIS A 30 7.34 -10.82 -13.15
CA HIS A 30 8.56 -11.63 -13.24
C HIS A 30 8.41 -13.02 -12.62
N THR A 31 7.70 -13.12 -11.51
CA THR A 31 7.44 -14.41 -10.85
C THR A 31 6.56 -15.32 -11.71
N LEU A 32 5.50 -14.77 -12.30
CA LEU A 32 4.63 -15.51 -13.22
C LEU A 32 5.38 -15.94 -14.48
N MET A 33 6.20 -15.07 -15.08
CA MET A 33 7.04 -15.42 -16.22
C MET A 33 8.00 -16.55 -15.88
N SER A 34 8.62 -16.52 -14.70
CA SER A 34 9.52 -17.57 -14.20
C SER A 34 8.77 -18.88 -13.93
N ALA A 35 7.49 -18.82 -13.62
CA ALA A 35 6.60 -19.98 -13.45
C ALA A 35 6.04 -20.52 -14.77
N GLY A 36 6.40 -19.91 -15.93
CA GLY A 36 6.01 -20.40 -17.26
C GLY A 36 4.72 -19.79 -17.82
N TYR A 37 4.17 -18.73 -17.21
CA TYR A 37 3.06 -17.97 -17.78
C TYR A 37 3.56 -17.01 -18.87
N GLU A 38 2.69 -16.67 -19.82
CA GLU A 38 2.90 -15.53 -20.73
C GLU A 38 2.20 -14.29 -20.17
N CYS A 39 2.95 -13.24 -19.83
CA CYS A 39 2.40 -12.08 -19.15
C CYS A 39 2.46 -10.80 -19.97
N LEU A 40 1.43 -9.95 -19.81
CA LEU A 40 1.36 -8.58 -20.32
C LEU A 40 0.89 -7.66 -19.18
N VAL A 41 1.53 -6.50 -19.01
CA VAL A 41 1.09 -5.47 -18.06
C VAL A 41 0.41 -4.34 -18.82
N ALA A 42 -0.87 -4.08 -18.56
CA ALA A 42 -1.57 -2.90 -19.03
C ALA A 42 -1.57 -1.82 -17.95
N TYR A 43 -1.15 -0.60 -18.30
CA TYR A 43 -1.00 0.49 -17.34
C TYR A 43 -1.44 1.83 -17.92
N GLY A 44 -1.84 2.77 -17.04
CA GLY A 44 -2.41 4.05 -17.46
C GLY A 44 -1.44 5.23 -17.46
N ARG A 45 -0.43 5.22 -16.55
CA ARG A 45 0.36 6.42 -16.25
C ARG A 45 1.85 6.11 -16.10
N GLY A 46 2.68 7.09 -16.46
CA GLY A 46 4.14 6.97 -16.37
C GLY A 46 4.71 6.09 -17.48
N GLU A 47 5.87 5.50 -17.20
CA GLU A 47 6.60 4.64 -18.12
C GLU A 47 6.77 3.25 -17.48
N ALA A 48 6.77 2.22 -18.33
CA ALA A 48 7.06 0.85 -17.89
C ALA A 48 8.57 0.59 -17.95
N PRO A 49 9.11 -0.27 -17.06
CA PRO A 49 10.46 -0.77 -17.18
C PRO A 49 10.68 -1.49 -18.52
N SER A 50 11.88 -1.37 -19.08
CA SER A 50 12.22 -1.92 -20.41
C SER A 50 12.20 -3.46 -20.49
N ASP A 51 12.29 -4.12 -19.35
CA ASP A 51 12.27 -5.58 -19.19
C ASP A 51 10.85 -6.15 -18.99
N VAL A 52 9.82 -5.29 -19.00
CA VAL A 52 8.41 -5.67 -18.86
C VAL A 52 7.68 -5.51 -20.18
N ARG A 53 7.06 -6.58 -20.68
CA ARG A 53 6.11 -6.48 -21.79
C ARG A 53 4.88 -5.72 -21.34
N ALA A 54 4.71 -4.50 -21.83
CA ALA A 54 3.68 -3.61 -21.33
C ALA A 54 2.86 -2.94 -22.46
N TYR A 55 1.60 -2.61 -22.14
CA TYR A 55 0.68 -1.85 -22.99
C TYR A 55 0.20 -0.62 -22.22
N ARG A 56 0.36 0.57 -22.78
CA ARG A 56 -0.15 1.81 -22.18
C ARG A 56 -1.58 2.09 -22.61
N ILE A 57 -2.47 2.25 -21.64
CA ILE A 57 -3.87 2.59 -21.86
C ILE A 57 -4.01 4.11 -21.97
N GLY A 58 -4.34 4.60 -23.16
CA GLY A 58 -4.49 6.03 -23.43
C GLY A 58 -3.18 6.83 -23.39
N THR A 59 -3.31 8.13 -23.28
CA THR A 59 -2.23 9.12 -23.32
C THR A 59 -2.21 9.97 -22.05
N ASP A 60 -1.17 10.80 -21.86
CA ASP A 60 -1.13 11.78 -20.76
C ASP A 60 -2.28 12.79 -20.86
N THR A 61 -2.69 13.16 -22.08
CA THR A 61 -3.85 14.03 -22.30
C THR A 61 -5.15 13.38 -21.80
N ASP A 62 -5.36 12.09 -22.07
CA ASP A 62 -6.53 11.34 -21.57
C ASP A 62 -6.55 11.34 -20.04
N VAL A 63 -5.41 11.09 -19.40
CA VAL A 63 -5.26 11.10 -17.93
C VAL A 63 -5.54 12.49 -17.36
N TYR A 64 -5.03 13.54 -18.01
CA TYR A 64 -5.25 14.92 -17.56
C TYR A 64 -6.71 15.32 -17.65
N ILE A 65 -7.37 15.07 -18.80
CA ILE A 65 -8.79 15.36 -19.00
C ILE A 65 -9.66 14.57 -18.01
N HIS A 66 -9.40 13.28 -17.86
CA HIS A 66 -10.10 12.42 -16.89
C HIS A 66 -9.96 12.99 -15.47
N GLY A 67 -8.73 13.35 -15.06
CA GLY A 67 -8.48 13.93 -13.76
C GLY A 67 -9.19 15.26 -13.52
N ALA A 68 -9.23 16.14 -14.53
CA ALA A 68 -9.92 17.42 -14.45
C ALA A 68 -11.45 17.23 -14.30
N LEU A 69 -12.04 16.38 -15.16
CA LEU A 69 -13.46 16.09 -15.13
C LEU A 69 -13.88 15.36 -13.82
N SER A 70 -13.05 14.45 -13.33
CA SER A 70 -13.29 13.79 -12.04
C SER A 70 -13.34 14.79 -10.89
N ARG A 71 -12.45 15.81 -10.88
CA ARG A 71 -12.45 16.84 -9.83
C ARG A 71 -13.65 17.79 -9.92
N LEU A 72 -14.13 18.06 -11.14
CA LEU A 72 -15.30 18.92 -11.35
C LEU A 72 -16.61 18.24 -10.99
N PHE A 73 -16.77 16.97 -11.38
CA PHE A 73 -18.04 16.28 -11.32
C PHE A 73 -18.08 15.13 -10.31
N ASP A 74 -16.98 14.88 -9.59
CA ASP A 74 -16.84 13.76 -8.66
C ASP A 74 -17.19 12.39 -9.28
N ARG A 75 -16.79 12.18 -10.57
CA ARG A 75 -17.07 10.95 -11.34
C ARG A 75 -15.78 10.22 -11.67
N HIS A 76 -15.06 9.79 -10.65
CA HIS A 76 -13.78 9.08 -10.79
C HIS A 76 -13.97 7.66 -11.32
N GLY A 77 -13.33 7.37 -12.46
CA GLY A 77 -13.44 6.08 -13.15
C GLY A 77 -14.49 6.05 -14.27
N PHE A 78 -15.20 7.16 -14.54
CA PHE A 78 -16.26 7.19 -15.56
C PHE A 78 -15.90 7.97 -16.82
N TYR A 79 -14.64 8.38 -16.99
CA TYR A 79 -14.13 9.03 -18.20
C TYR A 79 -13.17 8.09 -18.96
N SER A 80 -12.39 8.61 -19.93
CA SER A 80 -11.46 7.82 -20.76
C SER A 80 -12.11 6.69 -21.57
N ARG A 81 -13.36 6.88 -22.00
CA ARG A 81 -14.15 5.84 -22.69
C ARG A 81 -13.43 5.29 -23.93
N ARG A 82 -12.90 6.18 -24.81
CA ARG A 82 -12.21 5.77 -26.04
C ARG A 82 -10.96 4.95 -25.74
N ALA A 83 -10.10 5.45 -24.86
CA ALA A 83 -8.88 4.74 -24.46
C ALA A 83 -9.18 3.35 -23.88
N THR A 84 -10.29 3.21 -23.15
CA THR A 84 -10.72 1.91 -22.62
C THR A 84 -11.28 1.00 -23.71
N MET A 85 -11.99 1.54 -24.71
CA MET A 85 -12.45 0.74 -25.86
C MET A 85 -11.27 0.20 -26.68
N ASP A 86 -10.26 1.03 -26.95
CA ASP A 86 -9.03 0.62 -27.64
C ASP A 86 -8.27 -0.44 -26.83
N PHE A 87 -8.24 -0.29 -25.49
CA PHE A 87 -7.69 -1.29 -24.58
C PHE A 87 -8.45 -2.62 -24.65
N ILE A 88 -9.80 -2.61 -24.62
CA ILE A 88 -10.61 -3.84 -24.73
C ILE A 88 -10.38 -4.53 -26.09
N TYR A 89 -10.20 -3.78 -27.17
CA TYR A 89 -9.83 -4.36 -28.46
C TYR A 89 -8.49 -5.13 -28.35
N MET A 90 -7.46 -4.51 -27.77
CA MET A 90 -6.18 -5.16 -27.51
C MET A 90 -6.31 -6.40 -26.61
N VAL A 91 -7.15 -6.33 -25.57
CA VAL A 91 -7.40 -7.49 -24.67
C VAL A 91 -8.00 -8.67 -25.45
N ARG A 92 -8.93 -8.40 -26.37
CA ARG A 92 -9.52 -9.45 -27.23
C ARG A 92 -8.50 -10.06 -28.19
N GLU A 93 -7.57 -9.27 -28.75
CA GLU A 93 -6.49 -9.77 -29.60
C GLU A 93 -5.45 -10.56 -28.80
N TYR A 94 -5.09 -10.09 -27.60
CA TYR A 94 -4.15 -10.80 -26.72
C TYR A 94 -4.76 -12.12 -26.21
N ASP A 95 -6.07 -12.15 -26.01
CA ASP A 95 -6.88 -13.29 -25.54
C ASP A 95 -6.30 -13.92 -24.26
N PRO A 96 -6.27 -13.19 -23.12
CA PRO A 96 -5.73 -13.72 -21.86
C PRO A 96 -6.62 -14.82 -21.28
N ASP A 97 -6.02 -15.82 -20.63
CA ASP A 97 -6.73 -16.81 -19.83
C ASP A 97 -7.16 -16.23 -18.47
N ILE A 98 -6.35 -15.32 -17.96
CA ILE A 98 -6.53 -14.68 -16.64
C ILE A 98 -6.37 -13.18 -16.78
N ILE A 99 -7.32 -12.40 -16.25
CA ILE A 99 -7.25 -10.95 -16.12
C ILE A 99 -7.09 -10.63 -14.64
N HIS A 100 -5.96 -10.06 -14.26
CA HIS A 100 -5.68 -9.67 -12.89
C HIS A 100 -5.69 -8.14 -12.73
N LEU A 101 -6.73 -7.63 -12.11
CA LEU A 101 -6.91 -6.21 -11.83
C LEU A 101 -6.24 -5.85 -10.50
N HIS A 102 -5.55 -4.70 -10.49
CA HIS A 102 -5.07 -4.03 -9.28
C HIS A 102 -5.80 -2.70 -9.12
N ASN A 103 -5.09 -1.56 -9.07
CA ASN A 103 -5.73 -0.25 -9.02
C ASN A 103 -6.32 0.12 -10.38
N ILE A 104 -7.63 -0.02 -10.54
CA ILE A 104 -8.37 0.40 -11.73
C ILE A 104 -8.81 1.87 -11.66
N HIS A 105 -8.60 2.52 -10.53
CA HIS A 105 -8.71 3.97 -10.35
C HIS A 105 -7.37 4.66 -10.69
N GLY A 106 -7.37 5.99 -10.87
CA GLY A 106 -6.14 6.73 -11.23
C GLY A 106 -6.24 7.46 -12.56
N TYR A 107 -7.47 7.70 -13.04
CA TYR A 107 -7.81 8.55 -14.18
C TYR A 107 -7.41 8.00 -15.56
N TYR A 108 -7.52 6.70 -15.80
CA TYR A 108 -7.07 6.08 -17.05
C TYR A 108 -8.08 5.09 -17.68
N LEU A 109 -9.01 4.55 -16.90
CA LEU A 109 -10.02 3.59 -17.33
C LEU A 109 -11.45 4.14 -17.20
N ASN A 110 -12.34 3.68 -18.07
CA ASN A 110 -13.77 3.85 -17.95
C ASN A 110 -14.40 2.56 -17.41
N LEU A 111 -15.05 2.65 -16.26
CA LEU A 111 -15.62 1.49 -15.56
C LEU A 111 -16.76 0.84 -16.36
N ASP A 112 -17.64 1.63 -16.99
CA ASP A 112 -18.76 1.08 -17.75
C ASP A 112 -18.26 0.14 -18.85
N VAL A 113 -17.29 0.62 -19.68
CA VAL A 113 -16.72 -0.15 -20.78
C VAL A 113 -15.94 -1.37 -20.28
N LEU A 114 -15.15 -1.21 -19.21
CA LEU A 114 -14.36 -2.30 -18.67
C LEU A 114 -15.24 -3.41 -18.12
N PHE A 115 -16.22 -3.06 -17.26
CA PHE A 115 -17.03 -4.05 -16.57
C PHE A 115 -18.11 -4.68 -17.47
N GLU A 116 -18.61 -3.96 -18.49
CA GLU A 116 -19.40 -4.58 -19.56
C GLU A 116 -18.62 -5.74 -20.22
N TYR A 117 -17.36 -5.50 -20.58
CA TYR A 117 -16.51 -6.58 -21.12
C TYR A 117 -16.25 -7.70 -20.11
N LEU A 118 -15.91 -7.38 -18.86
CA LEU A 118 -15.54 -8.38 -17.85
C LEU A 118 -16.72 -9.32 -17.49
N LYS A 119 -17.95 -8.83 -17.54
CA LYS A 119 -19.17 -9.64 -17.31
C LYS A 119 -19.39 -10.70 -18.39
N ASP A 120 -19.01 -10.38 -19.63
CA ASP A 120 -19.30 -11.24 -20.78
C ASP A 120 -18.10 -12.05 -21.27
N CYS A 121 -16.87 -11.74 -20.84
CA CYS A 121 -15.66 -12.32 -21.41
C CYS A 121 -15.43 -13.81 -21.09
N GLY A 122 -16.10 -14.36 -20.06
CA GLY A 122 -15.94 -15.75 -19.63
C GLY A 122 -14.55 -16.11 -19.08
N LYS A 123 -13.65 -15.12 -18.91
CA LYS A 123 -12.29 -15.32 -18.42
C LYS A 123 -12.26 -15.41 -16.91
N LYS A 124 -11.21 -16.00 -16.36
CA LYS A 124 -10.90 -15.93 -14.94
C LYS A 124 -10.49 -14.50 -14.59
N ILE A 125 -11.13 -13.91 -13.59
CA ILE A 125 -10.84 -12.54 -13.13
C ILE A 125 -10.34 -12.60 -11.69
N ILE A 126 -9.20 -11.98 -11.46
CA ILE A 126 -8.63 -11.75 -10.12
C ILE A 126 -8.63 -10.24 -9.91
N TRP A 127 -9.04 -9.78 -8.73
CA TRP A 127 -8.96 -8.36 -8.40
C TRP A 127 -8.36 -8.15 -7.03
N THR A 128 -7.10 -7.68 -7.02
CA THR A 128 -6.42 -7.32 -5.78
C THR A 128 -6.78 -5.91 -5.35
N LEU A 129 -7.38 -5.80 -4.19
CA LEU A 129 -7.77 -4.53 -3.56
C LEU A 129 -6.61 -4.01 -2.71
N HIS A 130 -6.16 -2.79 -2.98
CA HIS A 130 -5.10 -2.13 -2.24
C HIS A 130 -5.62 -1.04 -1.30
N ASP A 131 -6.87 -0.62 -1.48
CA ASP A 131 -7.60 0.34 -0.66
C ASP A 131 -9.10 0.04 -0.68
N CYS A 132 -9.91 0.92 -0.10
CA CYS A 132 -11.36 0.74 0.03
C CYS A 132 -12.15 1.40 -1.10
N TRP A 133 -11.51 2.04 -2.09
CA TRP A 133 -12.21 2.79 -3.14
C TRP A 133 -13.25 1.95 -3.90
N THR A 134 -12.98 0.68 -4.06
CA THR A 134 -13.80 -0.27 -4.83
C THR A 134 -15.25 -0.32 -4.34
N PHE A 135 -15.47 -0.32 -3.04
CA PHE A 135 -16.81 -0.46 -2.43
C PHE A 135 -17.31 0.80 -1.72
N THR A 136 -16.71 1.95 -1.98
CA THR A 136 -17.17 3.27 -1.51
C THR A 136 -17.68 4.10 -2.67
N GLY A 137 -18.47 5.14 -2.38
CA GLY A 137 -18.94 6.07 -3.42
C GLY A 137 -17.92 7.14 -3.82
N HIS A 138 -16.85 7.35 -3.01
CA HIS A 138 -15.85 8.37 -3.29
C HIS A 138 -14.48 7.96 -2.76
N CYS A 139 -14.30 7.93 -1.44
CA CYS A 139 -13.01 7.85 -0.76
C CYS A 139 -12.32 6.50 -0.91
N SER A 140 -10.98 6.49 -0.81
CA SER A 140 -10.17 5.27 -0.77
C SER A 140 -9.94 4.75 0.65
N HIS A 141 -10.25 5.56 1.66
CA HIS A 141 -10.15 5.21 3.07
C HIS A 141 -11.27 5.90 3.86
N PHE A 142 -11.76 5.31 4.93
CA PHE A 142 -12.87 5.81 5.71
C PHE A 142 -12.76 5.57 7.22
N GLU A 143 -11.76 4.80 7.65
CA GLU A 143 -11.63 4.38 9.04
C GLU A 143 -11.22 5.54 9.96
N TYR A 144 -10.35 6.43 9.47
CA TYR A 144 -9.90 7.61 10.21
C TYR A 144 -11.05 8.49 10.68
N ILE A 145 -12.05 8.70 9.80
CA ILE A 145 -13.24 9.51 10.11
C ILE A 145 -14.39 8.69 10.70
N GLY A 146 -14.23 7.38 10.85
CA GLY A 146 -15.27 6.49 11.41
C GLY A 146 -16.52 6.36 10.53
N CYS A 147 -16.41 6.54 9.20
CA CYS A 147 -17.56 6.48 8.30
C CYS A 147 -18.02 5.04 8.06
N SER A 148 -19.31 4.78 8.23
CA SER A 148 -19.95 3.49 7.98
C SER A 148 -20.92 3.48 6.78
N LYS A 149 -21.09 4.62 6.08
CA LYS A 149 -22.06 4.77 4.99
C LYS A 149 -21.82 3.76 3.85
N TRP A 150 -20.58 3.40 3.57
CA TRP A 150 -20.19 2.44 2.53
C TRP A 150 -20.84 1.04 2.67
N MET A 151 -21.33 0.67 3.85
CA MET A 151 -21.99 -0.61 4.06
C MET A 151 -23.41 -0.67 3.43
N SER A 152 -24.11 0.46 3.35
CA SER A 152 -25.49 0.48 2.89
C SER A 152 -25.79 1.51 1.79
N GLY A 153 -24.90 2.49 1.55
CA GLY A 153 -25.06 3.52 0.53
C GLY A 153 -24.31 4.79 0.91
N CYS A 154 -23.41 5.26 0.08
CA CYS A 154 -22.67 6.51 0.29
C CYS A 154 -23.53 7.73 -0.04
N TYR A 155 -23.37 8.80 0.71
CA TYR A 155 -24.00 10.11 0.48
C TYR A 155 -23.32 11.15 1.37
N LYS A 156 -23.34 12.43 0.95
CA LYS A 156 -22.73 13.55 1.69
C LYS A 156 -21.35 13.19 2.23
N CYS A 157 -20.42 12.91 1.29
CA CYS A 157 -19.08 12.44 1.63
C CYS A 157 -18.28 13.53 2.33
N GLU A 158 -17.78 13.26 3.53
CA GLU A 158 -16.97 14.18 4.32
C GLU A 158 -15.53 14.29 3.78
N GLN A 159 -15.11 13.35 2.92
CA GLN A 159 -13.77 13.25 2.38
C GLN A 159 -13.64 13.73 0.92
N LEU A 160 -14.50 14.61 0.44
CA LEU A 160 -14.44 15.15 -0.93
C LEU A 160 -13.12 15.83 -1.27
N ARG A 161 -12.38 16.32 -0.26
CA ARG A 161 -11.06 16.94 -0.44
C ARG A 161 -9.90 15.96 -0.42
N GLU A 162 -10.14 14.72 0.02
CA GLU A 162 -9.17 13.63 -0.03
C GLU A 162 -9.19 12.93 -1.40
N TYR A 163 -8.36 11.92 -1.58
CA TYR A 163 -8.31 11.17 -2.84
C TYR A 163 -9.51 10.21 -2.97
N PRO A 164 -10.15 10.22 -4.15
CA PRO A 164 -10.00 11.08 -5.34
C PRO A 164 -10.65 12.45 -5.11
N ARG A 165 -9.87 13.53 -5.23
CA ARG A 165 -10.31 14.87 -4.84
C ARG A 165 -11.42 15.41 -5.74
N SER A 166 -12.48 15.99 -5.14
CA SER A 166 -13.51 16.80 -5.80
C SER A 166 -13.44 18.27 -5.35
N PHE A 167 -13.83 19.20 -6.25
CA PHE A 167 -13.86 20.64 -5.98
C PHE A 167 -15.19 21.17 -5.43
N GLY A 168 -16.04 20.28 -4.89
CA GLY A 168 -17.27 20.65 -4.22
C GLY A 168 -18.52 19.92 -4.70
N THR A 169 -18.47 19.29 -5.88
CA THR A 169 -19.52 18.35 -6.30
C THR A 169 -19.39 17.07 -5.47
N ASP A 170 -20.50 16.60 -4.95
CA ASP A 170 -20.62 15.31 -4.26
C ASP A 170 -21.51 14.38 -5.07
N SER A 171 -20.89 13.46 -5.79
CA SER A 171 -21.55 12.40 -6.54
C SER A 171 -21.45 11.04 -5.83
N SER A 172 -21.09 11.03 -4.54
CA SER A 172 -20.83 9.78 -3.81
C SER A 172 -22.00 8.81 -3.80
N ALA A 173 -23.24 9.31 -3.77
CA ALA A 173 -24.43 8.45 -3.84
C ALA A 173 -24.56 7.77 -5.21
N VAL A 174 -24.44 8.54 -6.29
CA VAL A 174 -24.52 8.01 -7.66
C VAL A 174 -23.36 7.07 -7.95
N ASN A 175 -22.13 7.45 -7.57
CA ASN A 175 -20.95 6.60 -7.75
C ASN A 175 -21.06 5.27 -6.99
N TYR A 176 -21.66 5.27 -5.81
CA TYR A 176 -21.89 4.05 -5.03
C TYR A 176 -22.82 3.09 -5.76
N GLU A 177 -23.97 3.58 -6.22
CA GLU A 177 -24.96 2.76 -6.93
C GLU A 177 -24.41 2.26 -8.27
N ASP A 178 -23.75 3.12 -9.06
CA ASP A 178 -23.13 2.74 -10.32
C ASP A 178 -22.05 1.66 -10.11
N LYS A 179 -21.15 1.84 -9.14
CA LYS A 179 -20.15 0.84 -8.80
C LYS A 179 -20.76 -0.47 -8.33
N LYS A 180 -21.79 -0.43 -7.48
CA LYS A 180 -22.52 -1.61 -7.05
C LYS A 180 -23.09 -2.36 -8.24
N GLN A 181 -23.75 -1.66 -9.16
CA GLN A 181 -24.31 -2.25 -10.37
C GLN A 181 -23.21 -2.85 -11.28
N LEU A 182 -22.09 -2.14 -11.47
CA LEU A 182 -21.00 -2.57 -12.35
C LEU A 182 -20.21 -3.74 -11.77
N PHE A 183 -19.92 -3.71 -10.46
CA PHE A 183 -18.98 -4.63 -9.83
C PHE A 183 -19.62 -5.91 -9.27
N THR A 184 -20.95 -6.00 -9.26
CA THR A 184 -21.68 -7.21 -8.87
C THR A 184 -22.11 -8.04 -10.07
N GLY A 185 -22.40 -9.34 -9.85
CA GLY A 185 -22.84 -10.26 -10.90
C GLY A 185 -21.76 -10.61 -11.92
N ILE A 186 -20.48 -10.61 -11.55
CA ILE A 186 -19.37 -11.01 -12.41
C ILE A 186 -19.06 -12.49 -12.13
N ASN A 187 -19.19 -13.32 -13.13
CA ASN A 187 -18.81 -14.71 -13.03
C ASN A 187 -17.27 -14.86 -12.97
N ASN A 188 -16.79 -15.86 -12.24
CA ASN A 188 -15.36 -16.21 -12.14
C ASN A 188 -14.46 -15.08 -11.57
N LEU A 189 -15.00 -14.19 -10.72
CA LEU A 189 -14.23 -13.17 -10.01
C LEU A 189 -13.80 -13.69 -8.63
N THR A 190 -12.51 -13.57 -8.36
CA THR A 190 -11.92 -13.75 -7.03
C THR A 190 -11.29 -12.44 -6.57
N LEU A 191 -11.64 -11.99 -5.38
CA LEU A 191 -11.03 -10.82 -4.74
C LEU A 191 -9.81 -11.25 -3.92
N VAL A 192 -8.78 -10.41 -3.92
CA VAL A 192 -7.60 -10.59 -3.08
C VAL A 192 -7.39 -9.36 -2.22
N THR A 193 -7.10 -9.56 -0.94
CA THR A 193 -6.85 -8.47 0.01
C THR A 193 -5.51 -8.65 0.71
N PRO A 194 -4.77 -7.57 1.05
CA PRO A 194 -3.49 -7.65 1.74
C PRO A 194 -3.62 -7.94 3.24
N SER A 195 -4.83 -7.93 3.78
CA SER A 195 -5.09 -8.14 5.21
C SER A 195 -6.46 -8.78 5.46
N ARG A 196 -6.59 -9.43 6.59
CA ARG A 196 -7.88 -9.92 7.09
C ARG A 196 -8.84 -8.77 7.39
N TRP A 197 -8.30 -7.65 7.89
CA TRP A 197 -9.09 -6.44 8.11
C TRP A 197 -9.80 -5.99 6.82
N LEU A 198 -9.09 -5.90 5.68
CA LEU A 198 -9.73 -5.49 4.43
C LEU A 198 -10.70 -6.55 3.92
N LYS A 199 -10.39 -7.84 4.08
CA LYS A 199 -11.34 -8.93 3.80
C LYS A 199 -12.65 -8.76 4.56
N GLU A 200 -12.59 -8.51 5.87
CA GLU A 200 -13.78 -8.27 6.69
C GLU A 200 -14.59 -7.06 6.21
N LYS A 201 -13.92 -6.01 5.69
CA LYS A 201 -14.62 -4.86 5.09
C LYS A 201 -15.30 -5.23 3.77
N VAL A 202 -14.65 -6.00 2.92
CA VAL A 202 -15.25 -6.52 1.68
C VAL A 202 -16.49 -7.37 1.99
N GLU A 203 -16.41 -8.28 2.95
CA GLU A 203 -17.50 -9.16 3.37
C GLU A 203 -18.71 -8.38 3.97
N GLN A 204 -18.51 -7.13 4.41
CA GLN A 204 -19.56 -6.23 4.88
C GLN A 204 -20.07 -5.27 3.79
N SER A 205 -19.48 -5.31 2.59
CA SER A 205 -19.82 -4.41 1.47
C SER A 205 -20.74 -5.09 0.45
N PHE A 206 -21.12 -4.37 -0.60
CA PHE A 206 -21.85 -4.97 -1.72
C PHE A 206 -21.05 -5.99 -2.52
N LEU A 207 -19.75 -6.19 -2.24
CA LEU A 207 -18.89 -7.21 -2.84
C LEU A 207 -18.88 -8.54 -2.06
N GLN A 208 -19.70 -8.68 -1.03
CA GLN A 208 -19.76 -9.87 -0.15
C GLN A 208 -20.05 -11.20 -0.87
N GLU A 209 -20.57 -11.14 -2.10
CA GLU A 209 -20.88 -12.34 -2.90
C GLU A 209 -19.63 -13.06 -3.42
N TYR A 210 -18.48 -12.37 -3.48
CA TYR A 210 -17.27 -12.92 -4.07
C TYR A 210 -16.37 -13.64 -3.07
N PRO A 211 -15.70 -14.72 -3.48
CA PRO A 211 -14.65 -15.32 -2.67
C PRO A 211 -13.50 -14.34 -2.47
N VAL A 212 -13.00 -14.25 -1.23
CA VAL A 212 -11.90 -13.35 -0.85
C VAL A 212 -10.73 -14.17 -0.31
N VAL A 213 -9.60 -14.08 -0.99
CA VAL A 213 -8.32 -14.67 -0.55
C VAL A 213 -7.46 -13.57 0.09
N VAL A 214 -6.84 -13.87 1.22
CA VAL A 214 -5.90 -12.94 1.87
C VAL A 214 -4.49 -13.30 1.44
N VAL A 215 -3.82 -12.40 0.73
CA VAL A 215 -2.39 -12.50 0.39
C VAL A 215 -1.71 -11.21 0.80
N PRO A 216 -1.00 -11.21 1.93
CA PRO A 216 -0.30 -10.01 2.41
C PRO A 216 0.72 -9.48 1.41
N THR A 217 0.92 -8.17 1.41
CA THR A 217 1.94 -7.54 0.56
C THR A 217 3.33 -8.03 0.96
N GLY A 218 4.14 -8.39 -0.03
CA GLY A 218 5.53 -8.79 0.17
C GLY A 218 6.49 -7.62 0.25
N ILE A 219 7.64 -7.84 0.89
CA ILE A 219 8.76 -6.91 1.00
C ILE A 219 10.01 -7.48 0.30
N ASP A 220 10.78 -6.59 -0.34
CA ASP A 220 12.03 -6.95 -1.00
C ASP A 220 13.18 -7.00 0.02
N LEU A 221 13.53 -8.21 0.45
CA LEU A 221 14.60 -8.44 1.40
C LEU A 221 16.01 -8.23 0.80
N THR A 222 16.14 -8.00 -0.50
CA THR A 222 17.41 -7.59 -1.12
C THR A 222 17.63 -6.08 -1.08
N GLN A 223 16.56 -5.31 -0.87
CA GLN A 223 16.58 -3.85 -0.71
C GLN A 223 16.54 -3.44 0.76
N PHE A 224 15.77 -4.16 1.59
CA PHE A 224 15.63 -3.91 3.02
C PHE A 224 16.27 -5.07 3.78
N TYR A 225 17.41 -4.81 4.39
CA TYR A 225 18.19 -5.72 5.21
C TYR A 225 18.98 -4.92 6.25
N PRO A 226 19.49 -5.56 7.32
CA PRO A 226 20.23 -4.85 8.35
C PRO A 226 21.55 -4.29 7.85
N TYR A 227 21.74 -2.99 8.03
CA TYR A 227 23.05 -2.35 7.90
C TYR A 227 23.78 -2.44 9.24
N ASP A 228 25.04 -2.90 9.25
CA ASP A 228 25.87 -3.02 10.45
C ASP A 228 26.97 -1.96 10.41
N GLU A 229 27.21 -1.29 11.55
CA GLU A 229 28.28 -0.31 11.71
C GLU A 229 29.69 -0.90 11.51
N ASN A 230 29.84 -2.22 11.64
CA ASN A 230 31.12 -2.93 11.60
C ASN A 230 31.50 -3.49 10.22
N VAL A 231 30.64 -3.37 9.22
CA VAL A 231 30.92 -3.81 7.83
C VAL A 231 31.35 -2.61 6.99
N SER A 232 32.08 -2.81 5.90
CA SER A 232 32.58 -1.73 5.02
C SER A 232 31.49 -0.77 4.51
N ASP A 233 30.24 -1.23 4.42
CA ASP A 233 29.06 -0.42 4.17
C ASP A 233 28.54 0.31 5.43
N GLY A 234 29.08 0.01 6.60
CA GLY A 234 28.74 0.61 7.90
C GLY A 234 29.05 2.10 8.03
N ASN A 235 29.82 2.65 7.10
CA ASN A 235 30.03 4.10 7.03
C ASN A 235 28.72 4.88 6.86
N LEU A 236 27.67 4.31 6.23
CA LEU A 236 26.41 5.01 6.00
C LEU A 236 25.67 5.27 7.31
N VAL A 237 25.47 4.26 8.15
CA VAL A 237 24.84 4.40 9.47
C VAL A 237 25.67 5.33 10.37
N PHE A 238 26.98 5.14 10.40
CA PHE A 238 27.89 5.99 11.20
C PHE A 238 27.85 7.45 10.74
N ASN A 239 27.85 7.70 9.42
CA ASN A 239 27.79 9.04 8.87
C ASN A 239 26.44 9.72 9.19
N ILE A 240 25.31 9.02 9.02
CA ILE A 240 23.98 9.56 9.37
C ILE A 240 23.90 9.88 10.87
N LYS A 241 24.39 8.99 11.74
CA LYS A 241 24.39 9.23 13.20
C LYS A 241 25.22 10.46 13.59
N ASN A 242 26.36 10.66 12.91
CA ASN A 242 27.21 11.83 13.17
C ASN A 242 26.61 13.12 12.60
N GLU A 243 26.09 13.09 11.36
CA GLU A 243 25.47 14.24 10.71
C GLU A 243 24.25 14.75 11.49
N LEU A 244 23.47 13.83 12.06
CA LEU A 244 22.27 14.15 12.85
C LEU A 244 22.53 14.27 14.36
N GLU A 245 23.80 14.22 14.81
CA GLU A 245 24.21 14.33 16.21
C GLU A 245 23.50 13.36 17.17
N LEU A 246 23.33 12.10 16.71
CA LEU A 246 22.54 11.06 17.41
C LEU A 246 23.32 10.25 18.44
N ARG A 247 24.54 10.61 18.76
CA ARG A 247 25.37 9.85 19.72
C ARG A 247 24.70 9.77 21.09
N ASN A 248 24.60 8.55 21.62
CA ASN A 248 23.98 8.26 22.92
C ASN A 248 22.45 8.59 23.02
N LYS A 249 21.77 8.72 21.88
CA LYS A 249 20.30 8.86 21.85
C LYS A 249 19.63 7.53 21.55
N ILE A 250 18.44 7.35 22.11
CA ILE A 250 17.51 6.30 21.66
C ILE A 250 16.75 6.85 20.45
N ILE A 251 16.87 6.17 19.32
CA ILE A 251 16.38 6.65 18.03
C ILE A 251 15.00 6.06 17.75
N LEU A 252 14.02 6.93 17.61
CA LEU A 252 12.65 6.61 17.23
C LEU A 252 12.40 7.11 15.80
N LEU A 253 12.07 6.21 14.88
CA LEU A 253 11.90 6.52 13.47
C LEU A 253 10.43 6.46 13.04
N GLY A 254 9.97 7.48 12.30
CA GLY A 254 8.70 7.48 11.58
C GLY A 254 8.92 7.75 10.10
N VAL A 255 8.25 7.00 9.23
CA VAL A 255 8.36 7.15 7.76
C VAL A 255 6.98 7.22 7.13
N ALA A 256 6.71 8.26 6.34
CA ALA A 256 5.51 8.35 5.51
C ALA A 256 5.75 9.27 4.31
N ASN A 257 5.11 8.95 3.18
CA ASN A 257 5.16 9.80 1.99
C ASN A 257 3.84 9.72 1.20
N PRO A 258 3.03 10.78 1.20
CA PRO A 258 3.17 12.01 1.99
C PRO A 258 2.66 11.85 3.43
N TRP A 259 3.16 12.68 4.33
CA TRP A 259 2.56 12.87 5.63
C TRP A 259 1.22 13.60 5.48
N ARG A 260 0.15 12.97 5.98
CA ARG A 260 -1.22 13.51 6.06
C ARG A 260 -1.72 13.32 7.49
N ASP A 261 -2.83 13.96 7.86
CA ASP A 261 -3.40 13.86 9.21
C ASP A 261 -3.59 12.40 9.65
N ARG A 262 -4.10 11.57 8.74
CA ARG A 262 -4.26 10.13 9.00
C ARG A 262 -2.96 9.35 9.23
N LYS A 263 -1.79 9.91 8.90
CA LYS A 263 -0.48 9.28 9.13
C LYS A 263 0.15 9.62 10.48
N GLY A 264 -0.54 10.42 11.31
CA GLY A 264 -0.20 10.61 12.70
C GLY A 264 0.91 11.64 12.98
N LEU A 265 1.12 12.62 12.10
CA LEU A 265 2.14 13.65 12.34
C LEU A 265 1.90 14.43 13.65
N ALA A 266 0.65 14.75 13.96
CA ALA A 266 0.29 15.44 15.21
C ALA A 266 0.60 14.60 16.46
N GLN A 267 0.49 13.28 16.37
CA GLN A 267 0.82 12.36 17.45
C GLN A 267 2.34 12.32 17.72
N PHE A 268 3.17 12.44 16.68
CA PHE A 268 4.62 12.59 16.86
C PHE A 268 4.99 13.92 17.55
N ASP A 269 4.31 15.02 17.22
CA ASP A 269 4.50 16.30 17.92
C ASP A 269 4.15 16.18 19.42
N MET A 270 3.04 15.52 19.75
CA MET A 270 2.67 15.26 21.15
C MET A 270 3.67 14.31 21.84
N LEU A 271 4.12 13.26 21.16
CA LEU A 271 5.11 12.33 21.69
C LEU A 271 6.44 13.03 21.99
N SER A 272 6.91 13.92 21.12
CA SER A 272 8.14 14.69 21.30
C SER A 272 8.13 15.56 22.55
N LYS A 273 6.96 16.10 22.92
CA LYS A 273 6.76 16.91 24.14
C LYS A 273 6.72 16.06 25.42
N THR A 274 6.40 14.79 25.31
CA THR A 274 6.27 13.85 26.43
C THR A 274 7.61 13.17 26.78
N LEU A 275 8.42 12.87 25.77
CA LEU A 275 9.69 12.17 25.93
C LEU A 275 10.80 13.12 26.44
N SER A 276 11.78 12.55 27.15
CA SER A 276 12.98 13.27 27.60
C SER A 276 14.01 13.41 26.49
N ASP A 277 15.05 14.22 26.72
CA ASP A 277 16.11 14.48 25.73
C ASP A 277 17.02 13.29 25.41
N LYS A 278 16.86 12.15 26.11
CA LYS A 278 17.54 10.90 25.76
C LYS A 278 17.01 10.29 24.45
N TYR A 279 15.83 10.70 24.00
CA TYR A 279 15.23 10.22 22.76
C TYR A 279 15.47 11.20 21.62
N ALA A 280 15.67 10.67 20.43
CA ALA A 280 15.67 11.41 19.16
C ALA A 280 14.55 10.86 18.27
N ILE A 281 13.63 11.73 17.84
CA ILE A 281 12.57 11.36 16.89
C ILE A 281 13.00 11.84 15.51
N ILE A 282 13.04 10.92 14.54
CA ILE A 282 13.35 11.20 13.14
C ILE A 282 12.13 10.92 12.29
N LEU A 283 11.70 11.89 11.48
CA LEU A 283 10.57 11.74 10.56
C LEU A 283 11.04 11.92 9.12
N VAL A 284 10.79 10.92 8.27
CA VAL A 284 11.16 10.90 6.85
C VAL A 284 9.92 11.12 5.96
N GLY A 285 10.05 11.93 4.91
CA GLY A 285 9.01 12.16 3.91
C GLY A 285 8.22 13.45 4.10
N LEU A 286 8.74 14.41 4.86
CA LEU A 286 8.11 15.71 5.14
C LEU A 286 8.25 16.66 3.94
N ASN A 287 7.20 17.44 3.67
CA ASN A 287 7.27 18.54 2.73
C ASN A 287 7.78 19.84 3.39
N ASP A 288 8.07 20.88 2.58
CA ASP A 288 8.63 22.16 3.09
C ASP A 288 7.75 22.81 4.16
N LYS A 289 6.43 22.79 3.99
CA LYS A 289 5.50 23.37 4.96
C LYS A 289 5.56 22.63 6.30
N GLN A 290 5.62 21.31 6.26
CA GLN A 290 5.71 20.46 7.45
C GLN A 290 7.06 20.64 8.14
N MET A 291 8.16 20.71 7.38
CA MET A 291 9.50 21.01 7.92
C MET A 291 9.51 22.33 8.70
N ASN A 292 8.92 23.40 8.14
CA ASN A 292 8.89 24.72 8.77
C ASN A 292 7.98 24.80 10.03
N SER A 293 7.06 23.85 10.19
CA SER A 293 6.15 23.79 11.34
C SER A 293 6.50 22.68 12.33
N LEU A 294 7.60 21.96 12.10
CA LEU A 294 8.03 20.87 12.94
C LEU A 294 8.55 21.39 14.29
N ASN A 295 8.28 20.64 15.36
CA ASN A 295 8.84 20.93 16.67
C ASN A 295 10.35 20.70 16.66
N ASP A 296 11.12 21.61 17.28
CA ASP A 296 12.60 21.57 17.35
C ASP A 296 13.17 20.27 17.96
N ARG A 297 12.34 19.48 18.67
CA ARG A 297 12.71 18.19 19.25
C ARG A 297 12.58 17.03 18.25
N ILE A 298 12.14 17.30 17.02
CA ILE A 298 11.97 16.30 15.94
C ILE A 298 12.91 16.64 14.80
N ILE A 299 13.70 15.66 14.39
CA ILE A 299 14.57 15.75 13.23
C ILE A 299 13.75 15.38 11.99
N GLY A 300 13.55 16.36 11.09
CA GLY A 300 12.79 16.17 9.87
C GLY A 300 13.70 15.91 8.67
N LEU A 301 13.33 14.92 7.84
CA LEU A 301 13.97 14.65 6.54
C LEU A 301 12.90 14.70 5.43
N LYS A 302 13.16 15.48 4.36
CA LYS A 302 12.21 15.59 3.24
C LYS A 302 12.10 14.29 2.45
N LYS A 303 13.21 13.63 2.19
CA LYS A 303 13.34 12.34 1.49
C LYS A 303 14.71 11.76 1.77
N THR A 304 14.88 10.49 1.51
CA THR A 304 16.17 9.85 1.37
C THR A 304 16.67 9.96 -0.07
N ASN A 305 17.98 9.90 -0.27
CA ASN A 305 18.59 9.95 -1.61
C ASN A 305 18.50 8.60 -2.33
N SER A 306 18.38 7.53 -1.56
CA SER A 306 18.28 6.17 -2.09
C SER A 306 17.50 5.25 -1.15
N THR A 307 17.19 4.04 -1.60
CA THR A 307 16.58 2.98 -0.78
C THR A 307 17.54 2.48 0.30
N GLU A 308 18.83 2.45 0.01
CA GLU A 308 19.91 2.06 0.93
C GLU A 308 19.99 3.03 2.11
N GLU A 309 19.86 4.35 1.87
CA GLU A 309 19.80 5.34 2.94
C GLU A 309 18.56 5.15 3.82
N LEU A 310 17.41 4.82 3.22
CA LEU A 310 16.21 4.51 3.98
C LEU A 310 16.38 3.23 4.81
N ALA A 311 16.98 2.18 4.26
CA ALA A 311 17.28 0.94 4.97
C ALA A 311 18.29 1.15 6.11
N ALA A 312 19.30 2.03 5.91
CA ALA A 312 20.21 2.43 6.96
C ALA A 312 19.52 3.19 8.11
N LEU A 313 18.58 4.09 7.78
CA LEU A 313 17.75 4.78 8.77
C LEU A 313 16.90 3.80 9.59
N TYR A 314 16.27 2.82 8.95
CA TYR A 314 15.57 1.75 9.68
C TYR A 314 16.54 0.96 10.57
N SER A 315 17.69 0.53 10.03
CA SER A 315 18.66 -0.32 10.75
C SER A 315 19.29 0.35 11.98
N MET A 316 19.44 1.69 11.95
CA MET A 316 20.00 2.44 13.08
C MET A 316 18.97 2.83 14.15
N ALA A 317 17.68 2.73 13.83
CA ALA A 317 16.62 3.05 14.77
C ALA A 317 16.49 1.96 15.83
N ASP A 318 16.32 2.36 17.10
CA ASP A 318 16.01 1.45 18.17
C ASP A 318 14.57 0.95 18.09
N ILE A 319 13.65 1.81 17.59
CA ILE A 319 12.24 1.49 17.40
C ILE A 319 11.70 2.24 16.18
N TYR A 320 11.01 1.55 15.31
CA TYR A 320 10.18 2.14 14.26
C TYR A 320 8.76 2.38 14.81
N ILE A 321 8.23 3.58 14.61
CA ILE A 321 6.90 3.96 15.12
C ILE A 321 6.00 4.33 13.95
N ASN A 322 4.88 3.62 13.77
CA ASN A 322 3.88 3.86 12.76
C ASN A 322 2.55 4.29 13.41
N LEU A 323 2.31 5.59 13.50
CA LEU A 323 1.10 6.16 14.08
C LEU A 323 -0.02 6.38 13.08
N THR A 324 -0.07 5.54 12.03
CA THR A 324 -1.15 5.64 11.04
C THR A 324 -2.51 5.34 11.69
N LEU A 325 -3.51 6.16 11.38
CA LEU A 325 -4.88 6.04 11.89
C LEU A 325 -5.76 5.20 10.95
N GLU A 326 -5.25 4.92 9.74
CA GLU A 326 -5.84 3.98 8.77
C GLU A 326 -4.78 3.53 7.75
N ASP A 327 -4.71 2.25 7.52
CA ASP A 327 -3.92 1.63 6.45
C ASP A 327 -4.45 0.23 6.16
N THR A 328 -4.41 -0.22 4.93
CA THR A 328 -4.85 -1.58 4.58
C THR A 328 -3.82 -2.63 4.96
N PHE A 329 -2.54 -2.34 4.76
CA PHE A 329 -1.39 -3.15 5.18
C PHE A 329 -0.09 -2.36 4.96
N PRO A 330 0.51 -1.72 5.99
CA PRO A 330 1.64 -0.82 5.83
C PRO A 330 2.95 -1.58 5.55
N THR A 331 3.49 -1.40 4.36
CA THR A 331 4.80 -1.98 3.99
C THR A 331 5.95 -1.41 4.81
N THR A 332 5.82 -0.19 5.32
CA THR A 332 6.83 0.45 6.19
C THR A 332 7.09 -0.32 7.48
N ASN A 333 6.08 -1.04 8.02
CA ASN A 333 6.30 -1.95 9.15
C ASN A 333 7.20 -3.12 8.74
N LEU A 334 6.99 -3.67 7.54
CA LEU A 334 7.79 -4.76 7.01
C LEU A 334 9.22 -4.32 6.67
N GLU A 335 9.36 -3.08 6.16
CA GLU A 335 10.67 -2.46 5.88
C GLU A 335 11.50 -2.36 7.17
N ALA A 336 10.90 -1.87 8.25
CA ALA A 336 11.55 -1.81 9.57
C ALA A 336 11.95 -3.20 10.08
N LEU A 337 11.03 -4.17 10.05
CA LEU A 337 11.31 -5.54 10.47
C LEU A 337 12.40 -6.20 9.63
N ALA A 338 12.42 -5.96 8.31
CA ALA A 338 13.44 -6.47 7.40
C ALA A 338 14.83 -5.87 7.67
N CYS A 339 14.90 -4.67 8.24
CA CYS A 339 16.11 -4.04 8.72
C CYS A 339 16.48 -4.41 10.18
N GLY A 340 15.68 -5.28 10.81
CA GLY A 340 15.92 -5.79 12.17
C GLY A 340 15.43 -4.87 13.28
N THR A 341 14.50 -3.95 13.00
CA THR A 341 14.02 -2.93 13.92
C THR A 341 12.61 -3.25 14.40
N PRO A 342 12.37 -3.31 15.72
CA PRO A 342 11.04 -3.56 16.29
C PRO A 342 10.08 -2.41 16.00
N VAL A 343 8.79 -2.75 15.94
CA VAL A 343 7.74 -1.85 15.47
C VAL A 343 6.73 -1.54 16.57
N ILE A 344 6.38 -0.28 16.75
CA ILE A 344 5.16 0.14 17.44
C ILE A 344 4.16 0.63 16.41
N THR A 345 2.95 0.10 16.42
CA THR A 345 1.89 0.54 15.52
C THR A 345 0.55 0.70 16.23
N TYR A 346 -0.30 1.59 15.70
CA TYR A 346 -1.66 1.70 16.18
C TYR A 346 -2.52 0.50 15.75
N LYS A 347 -3.53 0.21 16.57
CA LYS A 347 -4.62 -0.70 16.23
C LYS A 347 -5.54 -0.04 15.18
N ALA A 348 -5.04 0.03 13.95
CA ALA A 348 -5.68 0.74 12.85
C ALA A 348 -5.55 -0.07 11.56
N GLY A 349 -6.69 -0.36 10.91
CA GLY A 349 -6.68 -1.12 9.67
C GLY A 349 -6.01 -2.48 9.79
N GLY A 350 -5.25 -2.84 8.77
CA GLY A 350 -4.42 -4.04 8.73
C GLY A 350 -3.03 -3.88 9.39
N SER A 351 -2.71 -2.71 9.99
CA SER A 351 -1.39 -2.47 10.59
C SER A 351 -0.99 -3.51 11.64
N PRO A 352 -1.89 -3.96 12.56
CA PRO A 352 -1.56 -4.98 13.57
C PRO A 352 -1.13 -6.32 12.97
N GLU A 353 -1.62 -6.66 11.78
CA GLU A 353 -1.35 -7.97 11.16
C GLU A 353 0.10 -8.14 10.69
N SER A 354 0.84 -7.03 10.51
CA SER A 354 2.24 -7.05 10.09
C SER A 354 3.21 -7.51 11.18
N ILE A 355 2.85 -7.38 12.46
CA ILE A 355 3.69 -7.68 13.62
C ILE A 355 3.09 -8.78 14.51
N ASP A 356 3.87 -9.26 15.46
CA ASP A 356 3.43 -10.09 16.58
C ASP A 356 4.18 -9.67 17.87
N GLU A 357 3.87 -10.32 18.97
CA GLU A 357 4.43 -10.03 20.30
C GLU A 357 5.94 -10.20 20.41
N THR A 358 6.58 -10.85 19.44
CA THR A 358 8.04 -11.06 19.46
C THR A 358 8.81 -9.91 18.81
N CYS A 359 8.15 -9.12 17.95
CA CYS A 359 8.81 -8.11 17.10
C CYS A 359 8.15 -6.72 17.15
N GLY A 360 7.08 -6.54 17.95
CA GLY A 360 6.45 -5.23 18.04
C GLY A 360 5.28 -5.14 19.01
N GLU A 361 4.78 -3.92 19.19
CA GLU A 361 3.66 -3.60 20.07
C GLU A 361 2.51 -2.92 19.32
N VAL A 362 1.28 -3.37 19.56
CA VAL A 362 0.07 -2.74 19.07
C VAL A 362 -0.52 -1.84 20.16
N VAL A 363 -0.71 -0.57 19.85
CA VAL A 363 -1.20 0.45 20.78
C VAL A 363 -2.56 0.98 20.32
N GLU A 364 -3.44 1.29 21.25
CA GLU A 364 -4.73 1.92 20.94
C GLU A 364 -4.51 3.30 20.30
N ARG A 365 -5.37 3.67 19.33
CA ARG A 365 -5.27 4.92 18.59
C ARG A 365 -5.24 6.12 19.52
N ASN A 366 -4.40 7.10 19.18
CA ASN A 366 -4.24 8.34 19.92
C ASN A 366 -3.77 8.20 21.39
N SER A 367 -3.32 7.03 21.82
CA SER A 367 -2.80 6.82 23.18
C SER A 367 -1.31 7.12 23.24
N ILE A 368 -0.94 8.36 23.56
CA ILE A 368 0.47 8.75 23.77
C ILE A 368 1.09 7.98 24.93
N GLN A 369 0.35 7.80 26.05
CA GLN A 369 0.80 7.01 27.18
C GLN A 369 1.04 5.54 26.80
N GLY A 370 0.18 4.97 25.93
CA GLY A 370 0.37 3.63 25.39
C GLY A 370 1.65 3.52 24.54
N ILE A 371 1.96 4.54 23.74
CA ILE A 371 3.22 4.56 22.95
C ILE A 371 4.43 4.62 23.88
N VAL A 372 4.40 5.47 24.92
CA VAL A 372 5.50 5.57 25.90
C VAL A 372 5.69 4.23 26.63
N ALA A 373 4.61 3.61 27.08
CA ALA A 373 4.68 2.29 27.73
C ALA A 373 5.23 1.20 26.80
N ALA A 374 4.85 1.21 25.51
CA ALA A 374 5.37 0.30 24.52
C ALA A 374 6.88 0.51 24.25
N ILE A 375 7.33 1.77 24.16
CA ILE A 375 8.75 2.11 24.06
C ILE A 375 9.53 1.55 25.26
N GLU A 376 9.07 1.79 26.48
CA GLU A 376 9.71 1.29 27.69
C GLU A 376 9.74 -0.24 27.75
N LYS A 377 8.65 -0.91 27.34
CA LYS A 377 8.55 -2.36 27.29
C LYS A 377 9.58 -2.95 26.32
N ILE A 378 9.72 -2.40 25.12
CA ILE A 378 10.69 -2.85 24.12
C ILE A 378 12.12 -2.68 24.65
N LEU A 379 12.45 -1.49 25.15
CA LEU A 379 13.81 -1.19 25.64
C LEU A 379 14.21 -1.99 26.87
N ASN A 380 13.26 -2.36 27.71
CA ASN A 380 13.52 -3.11 28.96
C ASN A 380 13.32 -4.64 28.80
N SER A 381 13.13 -5.14 27.56
CA SER A 381 12.86 -6.56 27.31
C SER A 381 14.04 -7.49 27.66
N GLY A 382 15.24 -6.94 27.86
CA GLY A 382 16.44 -7.72 28.22
C GLY A 382 16.86 -8.75 27.16
N GLY A 383 16.45 -8.56 25.91
CA GLY A 383 16.78 -9.48 24.80
C GLY A 383 15.88 -10.72 24.73
N GLN A 384 14.83 -10.80 25.53
CA GLN A 384 13.86 -11.91 25.49
C GLN A 384 12.83 -11.75 24.37
N ALA A 385 12.56 -10.51 23.94
CA ALA A 385 11.70 -10.16 22.81
C ALA A 385 12.28 -8.96 22.06
N TYR A 386 11.70 -8.65 20.91
CA TYR A 386 12.04 -7.48 20.08
C TYR A 386 13.49 -7.45 19.59
N THR A 387 14.14 -8.63 19.54
CA THR A 387 15.52 -8.73 19.05
C THR A 387 15.54 -8.56 17.53
N ARG A 388 16.70 -8.13 17.00
CA ARG A 388 16.94 -8.08 15.55
C ARG A 388 16.56 -9.40 14.86
N GLU A 389 16.95 -10.53 15.43
CA GLU A 389 16.65 -11.86 14.87
C GLU A 389 15.14 -12.13 14.80
N MET A 390 14.38 -11.78 15.83
CA MET A 390 12.92 -11.95 15.85
C MET A 390 12.24 -11.08 14.80
N CYS A 391 12.68 -9.82 14.65
CA CYS A 391 12.20 -8.92 13.58
C CYS A 391 12.46 -9.51 12.20
N LEU A 392 13.69 -9.96 11.95
CA LEU A 392 14.08 -10.58 10.67
C LEU A 392 13.27 -11.86 10.39
N ARG A 393 13.09 -12.72 11.39
CA ARG A 393 12.25 -13.93 11.26
C ARG A 393 10.82 -13.58 10.86
N ARG A 394 10.25 -12.52 11.45
CA ARG A 394 8.92 -12.03 11.08
C ARG A 394 8.91 -11.51 9.64
N ALA A 395 9.90 -10.70 9.24
CA ALA A 395 10.03 -10.17 7.89
C ALA A 395 10.13 -11.27 6.81
N GLN A 396 10.83 -12.38 7.11
CA GLN A 396 10.95 -13.53 6.20
C GLN A 396 9.59 -14.10 5.78
N LEU A 397 8.60 -14.11 6.67
CA LEU A 397 7.24 -14.54 6.35
C LEU A 397 6.56 -13.63 5.32
N TYR A 398 7.08 -12.45 5.10
CA TYR A 398 6.58 -11.46 4.15
C TYR A 398 7.57 -11.18 3.01
N SER A 399 8.55 -12.07 2.75
CA SER A 399 9.40 -11.88 1.58
C SER A 399 8.55 -11.84 0.30
N LYS A 400 8.91 -10.99 -0.66
CA LYS A 400 8.15 -10.87 -1.92
C LYS A 400 8.10 -12.20 -2.67
N GLU A 401 9.18 -12.98 -2.62
CA GLU A 401 9.27 -14.29 -3.25
C GLU A 401 8.23 -15.25 -2.66
N TYR A 402 8.15 -15.31 -1.33
CA TYR A 402 7.16 -16.16 -0.66
C TYR A 402 5.73 -15.72 -0.97
N ARG A 403 5.44 -14.41 -0.90
CA ARG A 403 4.10 -13.89 -1.16
C ARG A 403 3.68 -14.02 -2.61
N PHE A 404 4.58 -13.89 -3.57
CA PHE A 404 4.25 -14.12 -4.98
C PHE A 404 4.01 -15.60 -5.29
N LEU A 405 4.76 -16.52 -4.65
CA LEU A 405 4.46 -17.96 -4.74
C LEU A 405 3.08 -18.27 -4.14
N GLU A 406 2.71 -17.64 -3.03
CA GLU A 406 1.39 -17.77 -2.44
C GLU A 406 0.27 -17.28 -3.39
N TYR A 407 0.50 -16.19 -4.15
CA TYR A 407 -0.40 -15.78 -5.22
C TYR A 407 -0.58 -16.88 -6.26
N ILE A 408 0.51 -17.48 -6.73
CA ILE A 408 0.43 -18.55 -7.72
C ILE A 408 -0.39 -19.72 -7.17
N GLN A 409 -0.03 -20.22 -6.01
CA GLN A 409 -0.63 -21.40 -5.41
C GLN A 409 -2.10 -21.20 -5.01
N ASN A 410 -2.40 -20.09 -4.33
CA ASN A 410 -3.71 -19.87 -3.70
C ASN A 410 -4.69 -19.08 -4.59
N VAL A 411 -4.22 -18.44 -5.65
CA VAL A 411 -5.05 -17.56 -6.49
C VAL A 411 -5.04 -17.98 -7.96
N TYR A 412 -3.89 -18.28 -8.53
CA TYR A 412 -3.80 -18.63 -9.96
C TYR A 412 -4.08 -20.11 -10.23
N GLU A 413 -3.68 -21.00 -9.33
CA GLU A 413 -3.80 -22.46 -9.52
C GLU A 413 -5.10 -23.07 -8.94
N THR A 414 -5.70 -22.43 -7.94
CA THR A 414 -6.86 -22.98 -7.22
C THR A 414 -8.21 -22.73 -7.88
N ILE A 415 -8.26 -21.98 -8.95
CA ILE A 415 -9.53 -21.60 -9.60
C ILE A 415 -9.57 -22.10 -11.03
#